data_a8b14b08f14a1a7cf95e9b7fe9a4d81b
#
_entry.id   a8b14b08f14a1a7cf95e9b7fe9a4d81b
#
_cell.length_a   1.000
_cell.length_b   1.000
_cell.length_c   1.000
_cell.angle_alpha   90.00
_cell.angle_beta   90.00
_cell.angle_gamma   90.00
#
_symmetry.space_group_name_H-M   'P 1'
#
loop_
_entity.id
_entity.type
_entity.pdbx_description
1 polymer ?
#
loop_
_entity_poly.entity_id
_entity_poly.type
_entity_poly.pdbx_seq_one_letter_code
_entity_poly.pdbx_strand_id
1 'polypeptide(L)'
;MTTWIALDHVDDEKGALEFIPGSHNWGKKYHPFITDQLGAFVKYLKPDDPQYDDMPDFEKDRHKYDIKSWSLSPGDMLIFDGYIVHSAKGNQTATRRRRGYAVRFATDGSRYEPSQGVADWLSDDTLKAGDPFYSKKFPLIYNKS
;
A
#
# COMPACT_ATOMS: atom_id res chain seq x y z
N MET A 1 -0.81 -1.13 -9.20
CA MET A 1 -1.95 -1.92 -8.68
C MET A 1 -1.46 -2.76 -7.50
N THR A 2 -2.25 -2.86 -6.46
CA THR A 2 -1.96 -3.69 -5.28
C THR A 2 -3.07 -4.71 -5.10
N THR A 3 -2.69 -5.94 -4.76
CA THR A 3 -3.62 -6.94 -4.24
C THR A 3 -3.29 -7.23 -2.78
N TRP A 4 -4.31 -7.45 -1.97
CA TRP A 4 -4.15 -7.90 -0.60
C TRP A 4 -5.06 -9.10 -0.35
N ILE A 5 -4.46 -10.22 0.04
CA ILE A 5 -5.13 -11.52 0.20
C ILE A 5 -5.20 -11.83 1.69
N ALA A 6 -6.39 -12.11 2.19
CA ALA A 6 -6.58 -12.55 3.56
C ALA A 6 -6.11 -14.01 3.73
N LEU A 7 -5.20 -14.25 4.65
CA LEU A 7 -4.76 -15.61 5.02
C LEU A 7 -5.44 -16.11 6.30
N ASP A 8 -6.06 -15.22 7.04
CA ASP A 8 -6.95 -15.51 8.17
C ASP A 8 -8.26 -14.74 7.95
N HIS A 9 -9.32 -15.10 8.65
CA HIS A 9 -10.51 -14.26 8.69
C HIS A 9 -10.15 -12.89 9.25
N VAL A 10 -10.59 -11.83 8.59
CA VAL A 10 -10.35 -10.42 8.95
C VAL A 10 -11.67 -9.71 9.10
N ASP A 11 -11.81 -8.99 10.20
CA ASP A 11 -12.94 -8.12 10.53
C ASP A 11 -12.41 -6.81 11.14
N ASP A 12 -13.30 -5.90 11.54
CA ASP A 12 -12.92 -4.59 12.09
C ASP A 12 -12.08 -4.71 13.36
N GLU A 13 -12.35 -5.68 14.24
CA GLU A 13 -11.56 -5.91 15.45
C GLU A 13 -10.15 -6.43 15.13
N LYS A 14 -10.01 -7.19 14.04
CA LYS A 14 -8.71 -7.65 13.54
C LYS A 14 -8.01 -6.67 12.63
N GLY A 15 -8.52 -5.46 12.48
CA GLY A 15 -7.93 -4.42 11.65
C GLY A 15 -8.10 -4.69 10.16
N ALA A 16 -9.34 -4.81 9.71
CA ALA A 16 -9.68 -4.78 8.30
C ALA A 16 -9.09 -3.53 7.62
N LEU A 17 -8.76 -3.66 6.34
CA LEU A 17 -8.32 -2.51 5.56
C LEU A 17 -9.49 -1.55 5.36
N GLU A 18 -9.23 -0.29 5.65
CA GLU A 18 -10.16 0.83 5.44
C GLU A 18 -9.70 1.64 4.23
N PHE A 19 -10.64 2.11 3.43
CA PHE A 19 -10.37 2.86 2.21
C PHE A 19 -11.23 4.11 2.14
N ILE A 20 -10.71 5.16 1.52
CA ILE A 20 -11.49 6.31 1.07
C ILE A 20 -11.72 6.16 -0.44
N PRO A 21 -12.90 5.67 -0.88
CA PRO A 21 -13.17 5.45 -2.29
C PRO A 21 -12.99 6.71 -3.12
N GLY A 22 -12.37 6.56 -4.30
CA GLY A 22 -12.13 7.68 -5.21
C GLY A 22 -10.94 8.56 -4.87
N SER A 23 -10.27 8.38 -3.72
CA SER A 23 -9.14 9.22 -3.30
C SER A 23 -7.93 9.16 -4.25
N HIS A 24 -7.75 8.08 -4.98
CA HIS A 24 -6.71 7.96 -6.03
C HIS A 24 -6.92 8.98 -7.19
N ASN A 25 -8.11 9.54 -7.34
CA ASN A 25 -8.43 10.54 -8.37
C ASN A 25 -8.28 12.00 -7.88
N TRP A 26 -7.83 12.23 -6.65
CA TRP A 26 -7.70 13.59 -6.12
C TRP A 26 -6.52 14.39 -6.73
N GLY A 27 -5.70 13.77 -7.58
CA GLY A 27 -4.53 14.38 -8.18
C GLY A 27 -3.41 14.67 -7.16
N LYS A 28 -3.47 14.05 -6.00
CA LYS A 28 -2.51 14.19 -4.90
C LYS A 28 -1.79 12.90 -4.63
N LYS A 29 -0.53 13.01 -4.28
CA LYS A 29 0.28 11.92 -3.78
C LYS A 29 0.65 12.25 -2.34
N TYR A 30 0.30 11.40 -1.41
CA TYR A 30 0.61 11.61 0.00
C TYR A 30 1.82 10.80 0.43
N HIS A 31 2.62 11.35 1.34
CA HIS A 31 3.64 10.56 2.01
C HIS A 31 2.99 9.40 2.75
N PRO A 32 3.30 8.15 2.41
CA PRO A 32 2.76 7.03 3.15
C PRO A 32 3.38 6.99 4.55
N PHE A 33 2.54 6.68 5.54
CA PHE A 33 3.00 6.33 6.87
C PHE A 33 3.06 4.82 7.02
N ILE A 34 4.13 4.34 7.62
CA ILE A 34 4.26 2.94 8.04
C ILE A 34 4.49 2.90 9.54
N THR A 35 4.12 1.80 10.15
CA THR A 35 4.48 1.54 11.53
C THR A 35 5.88 0.94 11.56
N ASP A 36 6.80 1.55 12.30
CA ASP A 36 8.13 1.02 12.52
C ASP A 36 8.12 -0.20 13.47
N GLN A 37 9.30 -0.76 13.73
CA GLN A 37 9.42 -1.93 14.62
C GLN A 37 9.00 -1.65 16.07
N LEU A 38 8.94 -0.39 16.48
CA LEU A 38 8.53 0.05 17.81
C LEU A 38 7.06 0.48 17.87
N GLY A 39 6.34 0.40 16.74
CA GLY A 39 4.94 0.79 16.64
C GLY A 39 4.71 2.29 16.40
N ALA A 40 5.76 3.08 16.19
CA ALA A 40 5.61 4.49 15.85
C ALA A 40 5.27 4.66 14.35
N PHE A 41 4.38 5.60 14.05
CA PHE A 41 4.13 6.00 12.67
C PHE A 41 5.31 6.82 12.16
N VAL A 42 5.93 6.36 11.09
CA VAL A 42 7.02 7.07 10.42
C VAL A 42 6.68 7.31 8.96
N LYS A 43 7.09 8.46 8.43
CA LYS A 43 6.98 8.72 7.00
C LYS A 43 7.87 7.74 6.25
N TYR A 44 7.30 7.06 5.29
CA TYR A 44 8.01 6.23 4.35
C TYR A 44 8.41 7.07 3.14
N LEU A 45 9.56 6.80 2.54
CA LEU A 45 10.20 7.63 1.52
C LEU A 45 10.80 8.94 2.10
N LYS A 46 11.46 9.72 1.26
CA LYS A 46 12.07 11.00 1.66
C LYS A 46 11.00 11.91 2.29
N PRO A 47 11.16 12.29 3.57
CA PRO A 47 10.17 13.13 4.24
C PRO A 47 9.95 14.49 3.56
N ASP A 48 10.96 14.96 2.82
CA ASP A 48 10.97 16.29 2.18
C ASP A 48 10.87 16.19 0.65
N ASP A 49 10.38 15.08 0.10
CA ASP A 49 10.19 14.94 -1.34
C ASP A 49 8.99 15.81 -1.79
N PRO A 50 9.23 16.87 -2.61
CA PRO A 50 8.20 17.82 -3.00
C PRO A 50 7.11 17.22 -3.92
N GLN A 51 7.29 15.99 -4.37
CA GLN A 51 6.26 15.29 -5.15
C GLN A 51 5.11 14.76 -4.28
N TYR A 52 5.29 14.75 -2.97
CA TYR A 52 4.31 14.21 -2.02
C TYR A 52 3.81 15.31 -1.08
N ASP A 53 2.51 15.37 -0.91
CA ASP A 53 1.85 16.18 0.12
C ASP A 53 1.92 15.47 1.49
N ASP A 54 1.82 16.25 2.55
CA ASP A 54 1.60 15.68 3.88
C ASP A 54 0.22 15.01 3.95
N MET A 55 0.19 13.83 4.56
CA MET A 55 -1.05 13.09 4.77
C MET A 55 -1.93 13.84 5.77
N PRO A 56 -3.16 14.23 5.42
CA PRO A 56 -4.11 14.75 6.38
C PRO A 56 -4.41 13.74 7.50
N ASP A 57 -4.79 14.24 8.66
CA ASP A 57 -5.26 13.39 9.76
C ASP A 57 -6.69 12.90 9.48
N PHE A 58 -6.79 11.84 8.67
CA PHE A 58 -8.07 11.24 8.31
C PHE A 58 -8.80 10.62 9.51
N GLU A 59 -8.10 10.24 10.57
CA GLU A 59 -8.73 9.73 11.78
C GLU A 59 -9.50 10.82 12.52
N LYS A 60 -8.91 11.99 12.68
CA LYS A 60 -9.58 13.15 13.29
C LYS A 60 -10.81 13.60 12.49
N ASP A 61 -10.72 13.51 11.18
CA ASP A 61 -11.75 14.01 10.26
C ASP A 61 -12.60 12.88 9.64
N ARG A 62 -12.64 11.70 10.24
CA ARG A 62 -13.37 10.52 9.70
C ARG A 62 -14.79 10.83 9.24
N HIS A 63 -15.50 11.68 9.98
CA HIS A 63 -16.88 12.07 9.68
C HIS A 63 -17.06 12.82 8.34
N LYS A 64 -15.97 13.32 7.74
CA LYS A 64 -15.96 14.03 6.45
C LYS A 64 -15.77 13.10 5.26
N TYR A 65 -15.46 11.82 5.49
CA TYR A 65 -15.10 10.87 4.44
C TYR A 65 -15.99 9.65 4.46
N ASP A 66 -16.34 9.13 3.28
CA ASP A 66 -17.03 7.85 3.13
C ASP A 66 -16.02 6.71 3.23
N ILE A 67 -15.66 6.33 4.46
CA ILE A 67 -14.69 5.27 4.72
C ILE A 67 -15.38 3.92 4.60
N LYS A 68 -14.81 3.02 3.80
CA LYS A 68 -15.29 1.66 3.58
C LYS A 68 -14.29 0.63 4.08
N SER A 69 -14.81 -0.42 4.68
CA SER A 69 -14.06 -1.64 5.02
C SER A 69 -14.91 -2.87 4.73
N TRP A 70 -14.28 -4.02 4.66
CA TRP A 70 -14.95 -5.30 4.42
C TRP A 70 -14.37 -6.39 5.31
N SER A 71 -15.24 -7.21 5.87
CA SER A 71 -14.80 -8.47 6.47
C SER A 71 -14.42 -9.45 5.35
N LEU A 72 -13.30 -10.15 5.55
CA LEU A 72 -12.75 -11.08 4.56
C LEU A 72 -12.54 -12.46 5.18
N SER A 73 -12.90 -13.48 4.44
CA SER A 73 -12.55 -14.87 4.73
C SER A 73 -11.17 -15.23 4.18
N PRO A 74 -10.50 -16.26 4.70
CA PRO A 74 -9.26 -16.73 4.10
C PRO A 74 -9.43 -17.05 2.60
N GLY A 75 -8.56 -16.45 1.77
CA GLY A 75 -8.62 -16.56 0.32
C GLY A 75 -9.33 -15.39 -0.37
N ASP A 76 -10.12 -14.60 0.34
CA ASP A 76 -10.67 -13.37 -0.22
C ASP A 76 -9.55 -12.36 -0.51
N MET A 77 -9.77 -11.54 -1.53
CA MET A 77 -8.76 -10.60 -2.03
C MET A 77 -9.37 -9.23 -2.29
N LEU A 78 -8.65 -8.21 -1.89
CA LEU A 78 -8.88 -6.83 -2.29
C LEU A 78 -7.90 -6.43 -3.39
N ILE A 79 -8.38 -5.77 -4.43
CA ILE A 79 -7.56 -5.22 -5.51
C ILE A 79 -7.81 -3.72 -5.55
N PHE A 80 -6.75 -2.92 -5.52
CA PHE A 80 -6.87 -1.48 -5.45
C PHE A 80 -5.68 -0.74 -6.10
N ASP A 81 -5.92 0.52 -6.43
CA ASP A 81 -4.88 1.41 -6.91
C ASP A 81 -3.90 1.77 -5.79
N GLY A 82 -2.61 1.86 -6.11
CA GLY A 82 -1.56 2.19 -5.13
C GLY A 82 -1.68 3.58 -4.51
N TYR A 83 -2.39 4.49 -5.16
CA TYR A 83 -2.61 5.87 -4.66
C TYR A 83 -3.89 6.03 -3.84
N ILE A 84 -4.73 5.00 -3.73
CA ILE A 84 -5.92 5.11 -2.88
C ILE A 84 -5.51 5.27 -1.42
N VAL A 85 -6.10 6.24 -0.74
CA VAL A 85 -5.89 6.41 0.70
C VAL A 85 -6.51 5.23 1.42
N HIS A 86 -5.69 4.52 2.16
CA HIS A 86 -6.10 3.34 2.92
C HIS A 86 -5.29 3.20 4.20
N SER A 87 -5.86 2.54 5.17
CA SER A 87 -5.24 2.26 6.46
C SER A 87 -5.71 0.93 7.05
N ALA A 88 -5.14 0.57 8.18
CA ALA A 88 -5.63 -0.50 9.04
C ALA A 88 -5.36 -0.12 10.49
N LYS A 89 -6.34 -0.28 11.36
CA LYS A 89 -6.21 0.03 12.81
C LYS A 89 -5.32 -0.93 13.59
N GLY A 90 -4.83 -1.96 12.92
CA GLY A 90 -4.13 -3.05 13.60
C GLY A 90 -5.09 -4.02 14.27
N ASN A 91 -4.55 -5.16 14.69
CA ASN A 91 -5.34 -6.22 15.35
C ASN A 91 -5.54 -5.87 16.83
N GLN A 92 -6.79 -5.65 17.23
CA GLN A 92 -7.18 -5.35 18.60
C GLN A 92 -7.45 -6.61 19.43
N THR A 93 -7.39 -7.80 18.80
CA THR A 93 -7.68 -9.06 19.52
C THR A 93 -6.41 -9.65 20.13
N ALA A 94 -6.53 -10.19 21.35
CA ALA A 94 -5.38 -10.77 22.07
C ALA A 94 -4.92 -12.13 21.49
N THR A 95 -5.82 -12.88 20.88
CA THR A 95 -5.57 -14.30 20.53
C THR A 95 -5.79 -14.67 19.09
N ARG A 96 -6.52 -13.87 18.30
CA ARG A 96 -6.81 -14.15 16.91
C ARG A 96 -5.72 -13.59 16.00
N ARG A 97 -5.14 -14.42 15.14
CA ARG A 97 -4.14 -13.98 14.16
C ARG A 97 -4.78 -13.16 13.04
N ARG A 98 -4.01 -12.23 12.51
CA ARG A 98 -4.34 -11.48 11.29
C ARG A 98 -3.12 -11.49 10.39
N ARG A 99 -3.16 -12.34 9.38
CA ARG A 99 -2.14 -12.41 8.33
C ARG A 99 -2.77 -12.02 7.00
N GLY A 100 -2.03 -11.25 6.24
CA GLY A 100 -2.37 -10.91 4.88
C GLY A 100 -1.12 -10.98 4.00
N TYR A 101 -1.33 -11.26 2.74
CA TYR A 101 -0.28 -11.29 1.74
C TYR A 101 -0.54 -10.19 0.70
N ALA A 102 0.39 -9.25 0.60
CA ALA A 102 0.27 -8.14 -0.35
C ALA A 102 1.19 -8.37 -1.55
N VAL A 103 0.65 -8.25 -2.75
CA VAL A 103 1.41 -8.27 -4.00
C VAL A 103 1.19 -6.94 -4.72
N ARG A 104 2.27 -6.36 -5.20
CA ARG A 104 2.24 -5.14 -5.99
C ARG A 104 2.63 -5.44 -7.43
N PHE A 105 1.88 -4.88 -8.36
CA PHE A 105 2.10 -5.03 -9.79
C PHE A 105 2.44 -3.68 -10.40
N ALA A 106 3.57 -3.62 -11.10
CA ALA A 106 3.85 -2.56 -12.04
C ALA A 106 2.99 -2.77 -13.28
N THR A 107 2.46 -1.69 -13.85
CA THR A 107 1.66 -1.71 -15.07
C THR A 107 2.51 -1.27 -16.27
N ASP A 108 1.98 -1.42 -17.47
CA ASP A 108 2.60 -0.90 -18.68
C ASP A 108 2.93 0.59 -18.52
N GLY A 109 4.11 0.97 -18.98
CA GLY A 109 4.59 2.34 -18.84
C GLY A 109 5.23 2.66 -17.48
N SER A 110 5.15 1.78 -16.48
CA SER A 110 5.91 1.95 -15.24
C SER A 110 7.42 2.00 -15.52
N ARG A 111 8.10 2.91 -14.82
CA ARG A 111 9.55 3.07 -14.91
C ARG A 111 10.18 2.84 -13.54
N TYR A 112 11.34 2.21 -13.56
CA TYR A 112 12.11 2.00 -12.34
C TYR A 112 12.64 3.34 -11.83
N GLU A 113 12.46 3.60 -10.56
CA GLU A 113 12.97 4.80 -9.88
C GLU A 113 13.66 4.40 -8.57
N PRO A 114 14.99 4.35 -8.55
CA PRO A 114 15.78 3.99 -7.37
C PRO A 114 15.85 5.18 -6.40
N SER A 115 14.75 5.53 -5.76
CA SER A 115 14.75 6.60 -4.76
C SER A 115 15.30 6.13 -3.41
N GLN A 116 15.99 7.04 -2.68
CA GLN A 116 16.41 6.77 -1.31
C GLN A 116 15.17 6.51 -0.42
N GLY A 117 15.26 5.51 0.45
CA GLY A 117 14.16 5.12 1.34
C GLY A 117 13.22 4.07 0.75
N VAL A 118 13.43 3.65 -0.48
CA VAL A 118 12.80 2.43 -1.00
C VAL A 118 13.37 1.25 -0.23
N ALA A 119 12.49 0.38 0.26
CA ALA A 119 12.92 -0.83 0.95
C ALA A 119 13.82 -1.68 0.03
N ASP A 120 14.88 -2.28 0.57
CA ASP A 120 15.85 -3.07 -0.19
C ASP A 120 15.22 -4.16 -1.06
N TRP A 121 14.08 -4.70 -0.63
CA TRP A 121 13.32 -5.68 -1.41
C TRP A 121 12.70 -5.11 -2.69
N LEU A 122 12.62 -3.77 -2.84
CA LEU A 122 12.20 -3.09 -4.06
C LEU A 122 13.37 -2.58 -4.91
N SER A 123 14.60 -2.64 -4.41
CA SER A 123 15.78 -2.24 -5.17
C SER A 123 16.23 -3.37 -6.11
N ASP A 124 16.78 -3.01 -7.25
CA ASP A 124 17.38 -3.94 -8.22
C ASP A 124 18.58 -3.27 -8.88
N ASP A 125 19.77 -3.75 -8.57
CA ASP A 125 21.05 -3.20 -9.06
C ASP A 125 21.25 -3.39 -10.58
N THR A 126 20.42 -4.21 -11.21
CA THR A 126 20.45 -4.42 -12.66
C THR A 126 19.64 -3.39 -13.43
N LEU A 127 18.83 -2.59 -12.74
CA LEU A 127 17.99 -1.55 -13.33
C LEU A 127 18.52 -0.14 -12.99
N LYS A 128 18.35 0.77 -13.94
CA LYS A 128 18.66 2.20 -13.79
C LYS A 128 17.37 3.02 -13.77
N ALA A 129 17.44 4.23 -13.22
CA ALA A 129 16.33 5.18 -13.28
C ALA A 129 15.82 5.34 -14.71
N GLY A 130 14.51 5.22 -14.91
CA GLY A 130 13.85 5.32 -16.19
C GLY A 130 13.76 4.01 -16.99
N ASP A 131 14.44 2.94 -16.58
CA ASP A 131 14.30 1.64 -17.23
C ASP A 131 12.86 1.11 -17.11
N PRO A 132 12.39 0.28 -18.03
CA PRO A 132 11.17 -0.48 -17.84
C PRO A 132 11.23 -1.28 -16.54
N PHE A 133 10.14 -1.30 -15.77
CA PHE A 133 10.07 -1.99 -14.49
C PHE A 133 9.98 -3.52 -14.72
N TYR A 134 11.06 -4.09 -15.22
CA TYR A 134 11.15 -5.48 -15.64
C TYR A 134 12.58 -6.01 -15.47
N SER A 135 12.73 -7.13 -14.77
CA SER A 135 14.02 -7.82 -14.56
C SER A 135 13.79 -9.26 -14.10
N LYS A 136 14.87 -9.97 -13.77
CA LYS A 136 14.77 -11.28 -13.13
C LYS A 136 14.10 -11.18 -11.74
N LYS A 137 14.30 -10.08 -11.02
CA LYS A 137 13.68 -9.82 -9.71
C LYS A 137 12.22 -9.39 -9.86
N PHE A 138 11.91 -8.64 -10.90
CA PHE A 138 10.58 -8.16 -11.25
C PHE A 138 10.14 -8.75 -12.59
N PRO A 139 9.75 -10.04 -12.62
CA PRO A 139 9.45 -10.72 -13.86
C PRO A 139 8.16 -10.20 -14.50
N LEU A 140 8.13 -10.20 -15.83
CA LEU A 140 6.92 -9.98 -16.58
C LEU A 140 5.98 -11.17 -16.37
N ILE A 141 4.81 -10.91 -15.79
CA ILE A 141 3.81 -11.96 -15.49
C ILE A 141 2.71 -12.05 -16.54
N TYR A 142 2.54 -11.00 -17.34
CA TYR A 142 1.58 -10.95 -18.44
C TYR A 142 2.12 -10.07 -19.56
N ASN A 143 2.06 -10.57 -20.79
CA ASN A 143 2.35 -9.81 -21.99
C ASN A 143 1.12 -9.87 -22.90
N LYS A 144 0.61 -8.71 -23.30
CA LYS A 144 -0.46 -8.64 -24.28
C LYS A 144 0.20 -8.86 -25.66
N SER A 145 0.08 -10.08 -26.19
CA SER A 145 0.46 -10.40 -27.59
C SER A 145 -0.50 -9.73 -28.56
#